data_1274fe4798285812242e4157173dafd6
#
_entry.id   1274fe4798285812242e4157173dafd6
#
_cell.length_a   1.000
_cell.length_b   1.000
_cell.length_c   1.000
_cell.angle_alpha   90.00
_cell.angle_beta   90.00
_cell.angle_gamma   90.00
#
_symmetry.space_group_name_H-M   'P 1'
#
loop_
_entity.id
_entity.type
_entity.pdbx_description
1 polymer ?
#
loop_
_entity_poly.entity_id
_entity_poly.type
_entity_poly.pdbx_seq_one_letter_code
_entity_poly.pdbx_strand_id
1 'polypeptide(L)'
;MPASETTALVMPKESPFERRKKLIALTCILTVHTLHSVAFWAMYLQLYIFLDTLHTKMETDKIPDSSTVILIFEAVSYLVMPAIGGILGDVTLGRYQAIFIGTFFELIGTTCFLVVAAIQKGSTISPEASFGVTIVSLVFIAIGMGFIKANVVPFGAQQVDTGDFSQVQGFMKWYTWCLNLGQLIAYLPMVYIITPSKNEEDYGFLIAAVIQVFAVALAIAVFIFGKVKYKMKHPEGKTTLLQLAAGIKERFCCAVNYVTPRNLGINRDSKVATLILRQVILLAMLFSMLITYEGIYFQMQNTYIDQSKKLQASSEIKPGLMYIFNPLAVLIGIPLLSCLNFYDSANPRYFIRLSIGVTFGVFSALMAGLVQYSINPGPEGNQTDKKTSIWAQVPQFAFIGIGEVFTEVAGYEIAYAESPPGIEGIVTAMFSSSFGAGSLIGSVLYYNFSKPYDIEWLYFIFTIVTAIMIPLIIIYSRFYKLGKYRKYRMSTLQGGTNSGLMHSQSQTSFNNTDDVDEFSPLDTSNHIDQDFFSDSEIDTCAPTR
;
A
#
# COMPACT_ATOMS: atom_id res chain seq x y z
N MET A 1 -25.45 -26.48 41.85
CA MET A 1 -25.66 -25.73 40.60
C MET A 1 -24.54 -26.12 39.70
N PRO A 2 -24.75 -26.83 38.58
CA PRO A 2 -23.68 -27.22 37.67
C PRO A 2 -23.28 -26.04 36.81
N ALA A 3 -21.96 -25.84 36.65
CA ALA A 3 -21.35 -24.88 35.79
C ALA A 3 -21.77 -25.13 34.34
N SER A 4 -22.23 -24.08 33.65
CA SER A 4 -22.52 -24.11 32.23
C SER A 4 -21.20 -24.28 31.47
N GLU A 5 -20.99 -25.44 30.87
CA GLU A 5 -20.00 -25.68 29.86
C GLU A 5 -20.24 -24.73 28.69
N THR A 6 -19.38 -23.74 28.55
CA THR A 6 -19.27 -22.91 27.35
C THR A 6 -18.77 -23.84 26.23
N THR A 7 -19.69 -24.36 25.45
CA THR A 7 -19.39 -25.16 24.25
C THR A 7 -18.61 -24.25 23.29
N ALA A 8 -17.28 -24.34 23.32
CA ALA A 8 -16.43 -23.73 22.31
C ALA A 8 -16.86 -24.31 20.95
N LEU A 9 -17.44 -23.49 20.09
CA LEU A 9 -17.79 -23.83 18.72
C LEU A 9 -16.52 -24.29 18.01
N VAL A 10 -16.34 -25.61 17.91
CA VAL A 10 -15.28 -26.22 17.13
C VAL A 10 -15.57 -25.90 15.65
N MET A 11 -14.86 -24.96 15.09
CA MET A 11 -14.91 -24.69 13.65
C MET A 11 -14.68 -26.01 12.90
N PRO A 12 -15.51 -26.37 11.91
CA PRO A 12 -15.31 -27.59 11.14
C PRO A 12 -13.92 -27.56 10.50
N LYS A 13 -13.13 -28.62 10.74
CA LYS A 13 -11.80 -28.76 10.12
C LYS A 13 -11.93 -28.66 8.60
N GLU A 14 -11.24 -27.69 8.01
CA GLU A 14 -11.17 -27.48 6.57
C GLU A 14 -10.75 -28.80 5.87
N SER A 15 -11.49 -29.22 4.85
CA SER A 15 -11.16 -30.45 4.13
C SER A 15 -9.78 -30.33 3.45
N PRO A 16 -9.02 -31.43 3.29
CA PRO A 16 -7.73 -31.40 2.60
C PRO A 16 -7.82 -30.81 1.19
N PHE A 17 -8.95 -31.02 0.51
CA PHE A 17 -9.22 -30.50 -0.82
C PHE A 17 -9.37 -28.95 -0.80
N GLU A 18 -10.16 -28.40 0.11
CA GLU A 18 -10.35 -26.94 0.25
C GLU A 18 -9.04 -26.26 0.67
N ARG A 19 -8.27 -26.88 1.57
CA ARG A 19 -6.95 -26.39 1.96
C ARG A 19 -5.99 -26.32 0.78
N ARG A 20 -5.96 -27.37 -0.08
CA ARG A 20 -5.12 -27.38 -1.29
C ARG A 20 -5.57 -26.32 -2.29
N LYS A 21 -6.89 -26.17 -2.50
CA LYS A 21 -7.47 -25.14 -3.38
C LYS A 21 -7.06 -23.73 -2.94
N LYS A 22 -7.20 -23.46 -1.64
CA LYS A 22 -6.80 -22.19 -1.03
C LYS A 22 -5.29 -21.91 -1.19
N LEU A 23 -4.45 -22.92 -0.94
CA LEU A 23 -3.00 -22.78 -1.09
C LEU A 23 -2.61 -22.45 -2.53
N ILE A 24 -3.20 -23.12 -3.52
CA ILE A 24 -2.96 -22.83 -4.94
C ILE A 24 -3.39 -21.39 -5.27
N ALA A 25 -4.58 -20.98 -4.81
CA ALA A 25 -5.08 -19.62 -5.04
C ALA A 25 -4.12 -18.55 -4.47
N LEU A 26 -3.65 -18.73 -3.25
CA LEU A 26 -2.70 -17.83 -2.61
C LEU A 26 -1.35 -17.79 -3.34
N THR A 27 -0.82 -18.97 -3.69
CA THR A 27 0.44 -19.04 -4.44
C THR A 27 0.34 -18.32 -5.77
N CYS A 28 -0.75 -18.49 -6.52
CA CYS A 28 -0.97 -17.75 -7.76
C CYS A 28 -1.00 -16.22 -7.53
N ILE A 29 -1.75 -15.75 -6.51
CA ILE A 29 -1.86 -14.31 -6.21
C ILE A 29 -0.50 -13.73 -5.81
N LEU A 30 0.25 -14.41 -4.93
CA LEU A 30 1.56 -13.96 -4.49
C LEU A 30 2.59 -13.99 -5.63
N THR A 31 2.55 -15.01 -6.49
CA THR A 31 3.41 -15.07 -7.70
C THR A 31 3.10 -13.91 -8.65
N VAL A 32 1.82 -13.65 -8.91
CA VAL A 32 1.38 -12.50 -9.73
C VAL A 32 1.90 -11.20 -9.13
N HIS A 33 1.78 -11.02 -7.80
CA HIS A 33 2.27 -9.83 -7.12
C HIS A 33 3.80 -9.68 -7.23
N THR A 34 4.56 -10.78 -7.07
CA THR A 34 6.01 -10.77 -7.27
C THR A 34 6.38 -10.37 -8.70
N LEU A 35 5.67 -10.90 -9.71
CA LEU A 35 5.93 -10.57 -11.12
C LEU A 35 5.62 -9.10 -11.44
N HIS A 36 4.54 -8.54 -10.90
CA HIS A 36 4.28 -7.10 -11.00
C HIS A 36 5.37 -6.27 -10.32
N SER A 37 5.86 -6.71 -9.16
CA SER A 37 6.97 -6.06 -8.48
C SER A 37 8.24 -6.08 -9.34
N VAL A 38 8.58 -7.24 -9.96
CA VAL A 38 9.71 -7.32 -10.91
C VAL A 38 9.54 -6.34 -12.06
N ALA A 39 8.37 -6.30 -12.69
CA ALA A 39 8.12 -5.41 -13.82
C ALA A 39 8.25 -3.93 -13.42
N PHE A 40 7.63 -3.54 -12.32
CA PHE A 40 7.67 -2.17 -11.83
C PHE A 40 9.09 -1.71 -11.50
N TRP A 41 9.84 -2.50 -10.71
CA TRP A 41 11.18 -2.10 -10.29
C TRP A 41 12.19 -2.15 -11.42
N ALA A 42 12.05 -3.08 -12.37
CA ALA A 42 12.88 -3.08 -13.57
C ALA A 42 12.67 -1.84 -14.43
N MET A 43 11.45 -1.32 -14.53
CA MET A 43 11.15 -0.06 -15.21
C MET A 43 11.67 1.13 -14.41
N TYR A 44 11.33 1.20 -13.13
CA TYR A 44 11.56 2.38 -12.30
C TYR A 44 13.03 2.76 -12.23
N LEU A 45 13.91 1.78 -12.09
CA LEU A 45 15.35 1.98 -12.03
C LEU A 45 15.96 2.64 -13.27
N GLN A 46 15.42 2.33 -14.44
CA GLN A 46 15.92 2.85 -15.70
C GLN A 46 15.19 4.12 -16.15
N LEU A 47 13.99 4.37 -15.62
CA LEU A 47 13.12 5.44 -16.10
C LEU A 47 13.79 6.81 -16.04
N TYR A 48 14.48 7.12 -14.93
CA TYR A 48 15.19 8.39 -14.79
C TYR A 48 16.27 8.56 -15.86
N ILE A 49 17.13 7.54 -16.02
CA ILE A 49 18.24 7.58 -16.98
C ILE A 49 17.71 7.65 -18.42
N PHE A 50 16.63 6.92 -18.70
CA PHE A 50 15.99 6.92 -20.01
C PHE A 50 15.41 8.29 -20.37
N LEU A 51 14.64 8.89 -19.46
CA LEU A 51 14.07 10.23 -19.65
C LEU A 51 15.15 11.31 -19.77
N ASP A 52 16.21 11.23 -18.95
CA ASP A 52 17.33 12.17 -18.97
C ASP A 52 18.09 12.08 -20.30
N THR A 53 18.28 10.88 -20.83
CA THR A 53 18.87 10.66 -22.17
C THR A 53 18.00 11.25 -23.27
N LEU A 54 16.67 11.14 -23.18
CA LEU A 54 15.74 11.74 -24.14
C LEU A 54 15.78 13.27 -24.04
N HIS A 55 15.72 13.81 -22.83
CA HIS A 55 15.75 15.24 -22.58
C HIS A 55 17.02 15.89 -23.13
N THR A 56 18.18 15.27 -22.90
CA THR A 56 19.46 15.74 -23.43
C THR A 56 19.50 15.78 -24.97
N LYS A 57 18.81 14.82 -25.63
CA LYS A 57 18.74 14.78 -27.11
C LYS A 57 17.78 15.81 -27.70
N MET A 58 16.84 16.33 -26.93
CA MET A 58 15.79 17.25 -27.42
C MET A 58 16.21 18.73 -27.43
N GLU A 59 17.26 19.12 -26.72
CA GLU A 59 17.78 20.49 -26.63
C GLU A 59 16.70 21.59 -26.38
N THR A 60 15.58 21.22 -25.71
CA THR A 60 14.42 22.09 -25.57
C THR A 60 14.03 22.26 -24.10
N ASP A 61 14.02 23.52 -23.61
CA ASP A 61 13.51 23.90 -22.27
C ASP A 61 11.97 23.80 -22.12
N LYS A 62 11.27 23.34 -23.17
CA LYS A 62 9.79 23.33 -23.20
C LYS A 62 9.17 22.06 -22.62
N ILE A 63 9.96 21.05 -22.31
CA ILE A 63 9.50 19.75 -21.82
C ILE A 63 9.84 19.61 -20.35
N PRO A 64 8.94 19.03 -19.52
CA PRO A 64 9.24 18.81 -18.11
C PRO A 64 10.52 17.98 -17.95
N ASP A 65 11.34 18.32 -16.98
CA ASP A 65 12.53 17.57 -16.61
C ASP A 65 12.17 16.14 -16.14
N SER A 66 13.13 15.23 -16.21
CA SER A 66 12.94 13.81 -15.91
C SER A 66 12.38 13.57 -14.51
N SER A 67 12.82 14.37 -13.53
CA SER A 67 12.34 14.29 -12.15
C SER A 67 10.86 14.65 -12.02
N THR A 68 10.42 15.70 -12.73
CA THR A 68 9.01 16.13 -12.76
C THR A 68 8.11 15.05 -13.39
N VAL A 69 8.56 14.42 -14.48
CA VAL A 69 7.80 13.33 -15.12
C VAL A 69 7.63 12.15 -14.16
N ILE A 70 8.69 11.74 -13.48
CA ILE A 70 8.65 10.65 -12.49
C ILE A 70 7.72 11.01 -11.34
N LEU A 71 7.81 12.21 -10.80
CA LEU A 71 6.96 12.69 -9.73
C LEU A 71 5.47 12.63 -10.11
N ILE A 72 5.11 13.09 -11.30
CA ILE A 72 3.74 13.01 -11.80
C ILE A 72 3.31 11.55 -11.96
N PHE A 73 4.18 10.70 -12.51
CA PHE A 73 3.91 9.28 -12.66
C PHE A 73 3.66 8.61 -11.30
N GLU A 74 4.46 8.87 -10.29
CA GLU A 74 4.28 8.36 -8.92
C GLU A 74 2.98 8.86 -8.30
N ALA A 75 2.72 10.16 -8.39
CA ALA A 75 1.48 10.74 -7.86
C ALA A 75 0.23 10.11 -8.50
N VAL A 76 0.24 9.90 -9.80
CA VAL A 76 -0.87 9.26 -10.50
C VAL A 76 -0.98 7.78 -10.11
N SER A 77 0.14 7.05 -10.03
CA SER A 77 0.18 5.61 -9.77
C SER A 77 -0.18 5.24 -8.33
N TYR A 78 0.12 6.10 -7.35
CA TYR A 78 -0.09 5.81 -5.93
C TYR A 78 -1.25 6.59 -5.30
N LEU A 79 -1.60 7.77 -5.81
CA LEU A 79 -2.64 8.62 -5.23
C LEU A 79 -3.96 8.55 -6.02
N VAL A 80 -3.91 8.77 -7.34
CA VAL A 80 -5.12 8.93 -8.16
C VAL A 80 -5.68 7.59 -8.62
N MET A 81 -4.86 6.76 -9.27
CA MET A 81 -5.33 5.52 -9.89
C MET A 81 -5.73 4.44 -8.89
N PRO A 82 -5.11 4.28 -7.70
CA PRO A 82 -5.63 3.36 -6.69
C PRO A 82 -7.02 3.74 -6.19
N ALA A 83 -7.31 5.03 -6.02
CA ALA A 83 -8.65 5.48 -5.61
C ALA A 83 -9.70 5.08 -6.65
N ILE A 84 -9.42 5.28 -7.93
CA ILE A 84 -10.31 4.86 -9.04
C ILE A 84 -10.43 3.33 -9.08
N GLY A 85 -9.30 2.62 -9.02
CA GLY A 85 -9.26 1.16 -9.05
C GLY A 85 -9.97 0.51 -7.86
N GLY A 86 -9.87 1.09 -6.67
CA GLY A 86 -10.57 0.65 -5.46
C GLY A 86 -12.09 0.83 -5.58
N ILE A 87 -12.54 2.02 -6.03
CA ILE A 87 -13.96 2.27 -6.27
C ILE A 87 -14.53 1.30 -7.31
N LEU A 88 -13.87 1.15 -8.44
CA LEU A 88 -14.35 0.25 -9.49
C LEU A 88 -14.33 -1.22 -9.06
N GLY A 89 -13.32 -1.64 -8.31
CA GLY A 89 -13.21 -3.00 -7.78
C GLY A 89 -14.27 -3.34 -6.72
N ASP A 90 -14.56 -2.42 -5.82
CA ASP A 90 -15.51 -2.66 -4.73
C ASP A 90 -16.98 -2.42 -5.16
N VAL A 91 -17.25 -1.52 -6.15
CA VAL A 91 -18.62 -1.06 -6.47
C VAL A 91 -19.19 -1.70 -7.72
N THR A 92 -18.37 -1.93 -8.76
CA THR A 92 -18.90 -2.29 -10.11
C THR A 92 -18.29 -3.56 -10.70
N LEU A 93 -16.99 -3.61 -10.85
CA LEU A 93 -16.30 -4.69 -11.58
C LEU A 93 -16.11 -5.97 -10.74
N GLY A 94 -15.91 -5.80 -9.40
CA GLY A 94 -15.36 -6.84 -8.57
C GLY A 94 -13.82 -6.92 -8.68
N ARG A 95 -13.18 -7.38 -7.61
CA ARG A 95 -11.71 -7.31 -7.44
C ARG A 95 -10.95 -8.12 -8.49
N TYR A 96 -11.44 -9.31 -8.85
CA TYR A 96 -10.80 -10.13 -9.87
C TYR A 96 -10.73 -9.39 -11.22
N GLN A 97 -11.86 -8.81 -11.66
CA GLN A 97 -11.90 -8.12 -12.95
C GLN A 97 -11.07 -6.84 -12.90
N ALA A 98 -11.08 -6.10 -11.78
CA ALA A 98 -10.26 -4.91 -11.62
C ALA A 98 -8.77 -5.23 -11.73
N ILE A 99 -8.28 -6.30 -11.06
CA ILE A 99 -6.89 -6.76 -11.16
C ILE A 99 -6.57 -7.18 -12.60
N PHE A 100 -7.45 -7.95 -13.25
CA PHE A 100 -7.23 -8.43 -14.62
C PHE A 100 -7.11 -7.26 -15.62
N ILE A 101 -8.04 -6.31 -15.55
CA ILE A 101 -8.04 -5.09 -16.39
C ILE A 101 -6.78 -4.26 -16.09
N GLY A 102 -6.42 -4.09 -14.82
CA GLY A 102 -5.21 -3.38 -14.44
C GLY A 102 -3.95 -4.02 -15.03
N THR A 103 -3.80 -5.35 -14.90
CA THR A 103 -2.65 -6.07 -15.49
C THR A 103 -2.63 -5.97 -17.02
N PHE A 104 -3.80 -5.92 -17.67
CA PHE A 104 -3.88 -5.74 -19.12
C PHE A 104 -3.43 -4.33 -19.55
N PHE A 105 -3.83 -3.28 -18.83
CA PHE A 105 -3.32 -1.92 -19.07
C PHE A 105 -1.80 -1.84 -18.84
N GLU A 106 -1.29 -2.47 -17.81
CA GLU A 106 0.15 -2.54 -17.54
C GLU A 106 0.90 -3.25 -18.68
N LEU A 107 0.33 -4.34 -19.25
CA LEU A 107 0.91 -5.01 -20.40
C LEU A 107 0.97 -4.10 -21.63
N ILE A 108 -0.09 -3.34 -21.92
CA ILE A 108 -0.08 -2.36 -23.01
C ILE A 108 1.02 -1.33 -22.78
N GLY A 109 1.09 -0.75 -21.58
CA GLY A 109 2.07 0.27 -21.24
C GLY A 109 3.51 -0.25 -21.35
N THR A 110 3.81 -1.41 -20.78
CA THR A 110 5.15 -2.00 -20.86
C THR A 110 5.53 -2.40 -22.29
N THR A 111 4.56 -2.83 -23.12
CA THR A 111 4.79 -3.11 -24.54
C THR A 111 5.08 -1.82 -25.31
N CYS A 112 4.35 -0.73 -25.07
CA CYS A 112 4.66 0.56 -25.66
C CYS A 112 6.05 1.04 -25.26
N PHE A 113 6.45 0.85 -24.01
CA PHE A 113 7.79 1.19 -23.54
C PHE A 113 8.88 0.38 -24.22
N LEU A 114 8.65 -0.95 -24.42
CA LEU A 114 9.54 -1.83 -25.18
C LEU A 114 9.71 -1.34 -26.62
N VAL A 115 8.63 -0.94 -27.27
CA VAL A 115 8.68 -0.42 -28.65
C VAL A 115 9.55 0.85 -28.72
N VAL A 116 9.38 1.78 -27.78
CA VAL A 116 10.21 2.99 -27.73
C VAL A 116 11.68 2.66 -27.50
N ALA A 117 11.97 1.76 -26.54
CA ALA A 117 13.34 1.34 -26.26
C ALA A 117 14.01 0.66 -27.49
N ALA A 118 13.24 -0.14 -28.25
CA ALA A 118 13.73 -0.79 -29.46
C ALA A 118 13.98 0.20 -30.61
N ILE A 119 13.08 1.16 -30.83
CA ILE A 119 13.17 2.15 -31.91
C ILE A 119 14.27 3.18 -31.63
N GLN A 120 14.42 3.61 -30.38
CA GLN A 120 15.45 4.56 -30.01
C GLN A 120 16.86 4.04 -30.33
N LYS A 121 17.07 2.74 -30.25
CA LYS A 121 18.30 2.08 -30.68
C LYS A 121 18.53 2.20 -32.19
N GLY A 122 17.47 2.13 -33.01
CA GLY A 122 17.55 2.19 -34.48
C GLY A 122 17.64 3.62 -35.04
N SER A 123 17.59 4.68 -34.22
CA SER A 123 17.61 6.10 -34.64
C SER A 123 16.55 6.48 -35.69
N THR A 124 15.41 5.82 -35.71
CA THR A 124 14.36 5.98 -36.74
C THR A 124 13.27 6.98 -36.40
N ILE A 125 13.18 7.43 -35.13
CA ILE A 125 12.14 8.35 -34.65
C ILE A 125 12.77 9.57 -33.96
N SER A 126 12.09 10.72 -34.05
CA SER A 126 12.52 11.94 -33.35
C SER A 126 12.47 11.75 -31.82
N PRO A 127 13.35 12.40 -31.05
CA PRO A 127 13.34 12.35 -29.59
C PRO A 127 12.01 12.79 -28.99
N GLU A 128 11.31 13.77 -29.58
CA GLU A 128 10.01 14.28 -29.15
C GLU A 128 8.92 13.22 -29.29
N ALA A 129 8.90 12.47 -30.39
CA ALA A 129 7.95 11.39 -30.58
C ALA A 129 8.23 10.23 -29.60
N SER A 130 9.50 9.92 -29.35
CA SER A 130 9.91 8.93 -28.34
C SER A 130 9.45 9.34 -26.94
N PHE A 131 9.60 10.61 -26.57
CA PHE A 131 9.10 11.15 -25.31
C PHE A 131 7.59 11.05 -25.22
N GLY A 132 6.84 11.44 -26.27
CA GLY A 132 5.39 11.35 -26.30
C GLY A 132 4.87 9.92 -26.09
N VAL A 133 5.46 8.92 -26.76
CA VAL A 133 5.07 7.51 -26.58
C VAL A 133 5.46 7.01 -25.19
N THR A 134 6.57 7.49 -24.61
CA THR A 134 6.96 7.16 -23.24
C THR A 134 5.92 7.67 -22.24
N ILE A 135 5.43 8.91 -22.39
CA ILE A 135 4.36 9.44 -21.53
C ILE A 135 3.09 8.60 -21.65
N VAL A 136 2.67 8.24 -22.86
CA VAL A 136 1.51 7.37 -23.07
C VAL A 136 1.71 6.00 -22.39
N SER A 137 2.90 5.42 -22.51
CA SER A 137 3.29 4.19 -21.84
C SER A 137 3.15 4.31 -20.31
N LEU A 138 3.69 5.37 -19.72
CA LEU A 138 3.61 5.64 -18.29
C LEU A 138 2.16 5.81 -17.79
N VAL A 139 1.30 6.44 -18.59
CA VAL A 139 -0.13 6.57 -18.25
C VAL A 139 -0.80 5.19 -18.18
N PHE A 140 -0.57 4.31 -19.16
CA PHE A 140 -1.12 2.96 -19.12
C PHE A 140 -0.57 2.15 -17.93
N ILE A 141 0.71 2.24 -17.64
CA ILE A 141 1.33 1.57 -16.48
C ILE A 141 0.74 2.12 -15.17
N ALA A 142 0.56 3.44 -15.04
CA ALA A 142 -0.02 4.06 -13.86
C ALA A 142 -1.47 3.58 -13.60
N ILE A 143 -2.29 3.50 -14.66
CA ILE A 143 -3.65 2.94 -14.58
C ILE A 143 -3.58 1.49 -14.08
N GLY A 144 -2.73 0.67 -14.71
CA GLY A 144 -2.54 -0.73 -14.35
C GLY A 144 -2.17 -0.91 -12.89
N MET A 145 -1.11 -0.22 -12.47
CA MET A 145 -0.59 -0.25 -11.09
C MET A 145 -1.63 0.17 -10.06
N GLY A 146 -2.39 1.24 -10.32
CA GLY A 146 -3.41 1.72 -9.40
C GLY A 146 -4.52 0.69 -9.17
N PHE A 147 -5.01 0.07 -10.24
CA PHE A 147 -6.02 -0.98 -10.15
C PHE A 147 -5.52 -2.20 -9.36
N ILE A 148 -4.27 -2.62 -9.59
CA ILE A 148 -3.65 -3.75 -8.93
C ILE A 148 -3.44 -3.44 -7.43
N LYS A 149 -2.82 -2.32 -7.09
CA LYS A 149 -2.51 -1.93 -5.70
C LYS A 149 -3.74 -1.86 -4.81
N ALA A 150 -4.85 -1.32 -5.30
CA ALA A 150 -6.08 -1.21 -4.54
C ALA A 150 -6.77 -2.57 -4.30
N ASN A 151 -6.62 -3.53 -5.22
CA ASN A 151 -7.46 -4.72 -5.25
C ASN A 151 -6.75 -6.02 -4.86
N VAL A 152 -5.42 -6.17 -5.05
CA VAL A 152 -4.70 -7.42 -4.77
C VAL A 152 -4.71 -7.78 -3.29
N VAL A 153 -4.50 -6.82 -2.41
CA VAL A 153 -4.51 -7.03 -0.94
C VAL A 153 -5.87 -7.53 -0.46
N PRO A 154 -6.99 -6.83 -0.71
CA PRO A 154 -8.29 -7.31 -0.28
C PRO A 154 -8.75 -8.58 -1.02
N PHE A 155 -8.33 -8.78 -2.28
CA PHE A 155 -8.60 -10.01 -3.01
C PHE A 155 -7.90 -11.22 -2.42
N GLY A 156 -6.62 -11.10 -2.07
CA GLY A 156 -5.84 -12.16 -1.44
C GLY A 156 -6.33 -12.47 -0.02
N ALA A 157 -6.58 -11.44 0.80
CA ALA A 157 -7.14 -11.59 2.13
C ALA A 157 -8.50 -12.33 2.09
N GLN A 158 -9.34 -12.05 1.09
CA GLN A 158 -10.61 -12.70 0.87
C GLN A 158 -10.51 -14.23 0.63
N GLN A 159 -9.37 -14.73 0.10
CA GLN A 159 -9.15 -16.16 -0.11
C GLN A 159 -8.96 -16.91 1.21
N VAL A 160 -8.44 -16.25 2.24
CA VAL A 160 -8.10 -16.83 3.56
C VAL A 160 -9.06 -16.41 4.67
N ASP A 161 -9.91 -15.42 4.44
CA ASP A 161 -10.85 -14.92 5.44
C ASP A 161 -11.95 -15.97 5.70
N THR A 162 -11.73 -16.74 6.76
CA THR A 162 -12.63 -17.80 7.25
C THR A 162 -13.09 -17.52 8.68
N GLY A 163 -12.91 -16.26 9.14
CA GLY A 163 -13.13 -15.86 10.54
C GLY A 163 -11.88 -15.98 11.41
N ASP A 164 -10.83 -16.67 10.96
CA ASP A 164 -9.52 -16.70 11.62
C ASP A 164 -8.60 -15.61 11.04
N PHE A 165 -8.47 -14.53 11.81
CA PHE A 165 -7.66 -13.39 11.38
C PHE A 165 -6.16 -13.71 11.29
N SER A 166 -5.69 -14.79 11.92
CA SER A 166 -4.28 -15.21 11.84
C SER A 166 -3.86 -15.53 10.40
N GLN A 167 -4.77 -16.10 9.61
CA GLN A 167 -4.54 -16.43 8.21
C GLN A 167 -4.45 -15.18 7.34
N VAL A 168 -5.28 -14.16 7.62
CA VAL A 168 -5.23 -12.86 6.96
C VAL A 168 -3.90 -12.17 7.26
N GLN A 169 -3.49 -12.16 8.52
CA GLN A 169 -2.19 -11.62 8.94
C GLN A 169 -1.03 -12.37 8.28
N GLY A 170 -1.11 -13.70 8.21
CA GLY A 170 -0.15 -14.52 7.48
C GLY A 170 -0.04 -14.12 6.01
N PHE A 171 -1.17 -13.88 5.34
CA PHE A 171 -1.19 -13.40 3.96
C PHE A 171 -0.51 -12.04 3.82
N MET A 172 -0.79 -11.05 4.69
CA MET A 172 -0.18 -9.71 4.59
C MET A 172 1.34 -9.76 4.73
N LYS A 173 1.87 -10.61 5.63
CA LYS A 173 3.32 -10.84 5.75
C LYS A 173 3.92 -11.38 4.46
N TRP A 174 3.33 -12.42 3.88
CA TRP A 174 3.82 -12.99 2.62
C TRP A 174 3.63 -12.05 1.43
N TYR A 175 2.60 -11.21 1.44
CA TYR A 175 2.39 -10.18 0.42
C TYR A 175 3.56 -9.18 0.41
N THR A 176 3.92 -8.60 1.56
CA THR A 176 5.06 -7.67 1.68
C THR A 176 6.39 -8.38 1.37
N TRP A 177 6.55 -9.64 1.80
CA TRP A 177 7.73 -10.43 1.47
C TRP A 177 7.89 -10.65 -0.04
N CYS A 178 6.82 -11.01 -0.74
CA CYS A 178 6.82 -11.23 -2.19
C CYS A 178 7.07 -9.95 -2.99
N LEU A 179 6.59 -8.80 -2.51
CA LEU A 179 6.89 -7.49 -3.10
C LEU A 179 8.40 -7.26 -3.09
N ASN A 180 9.03 -7.44 -1.96
CA ASN A 180 10.47 -7.22 -1.78
C ASN A 180 11.32 -8.28 -2.49
N LEU A 181 10.84 -9.52 -2.61
CA LEU A 181 11.47 -10.54 -3.45
C LEU A 181 11.51 -10.11 -4.92
N GLY A 182 10.39 -9.61 -5.45
CA GLY A 182 10.33 -9.11 -6.81
C GLY A 182 11.24 -7.90 -7.04
N GLN A 183 11.31 -7.00 -6.07
CA GLN A 183 12.23 -5.87 -6.06
C GLN A 183 13.69 -6.32 -6.12
N LEU A 184 14.10 -7.27 -5.28
CA LEU A 184 15.46 -7.80 -5.28
C LEU A 184 15.81 -8.49 -6.61
N ILE A 185 14.89 -9.30 -7.16
CA ILE A 185 15.05 -9.97 -8.45
C ILE A 185 15.26 -8.96 -9.59
N ALA A 186 14.52 -7.85 -9.56
CA ALA A 186 14.68 -6.79 -10.55
C ALA A 186 15.99 -6.02 -10.36
N TYR A 187 16.34 -5.69 -9.11
CA TYR A 187 17.43 -4.77 -8.80
C TYR A 187 18.80 -5.34 -9.12
N LEU A 188 19.09 -6.58 -8.72
CA LEU A 188 20.40 -7.18 -8.89
C LEU A 188 20.90 -7.16 -10.34
N PRO A 189 20.15 -7.65 -11.34
CA PRO A 189 20.61 -7.57 -12.72
C PRO A 189 20.60 -6.16 -13.29
N MET A 190 19.61 -5.32 -12.90
CA MET A 190 19.45 -3.99 -13.51
C MET A 190 20.60 -3.05 -13.19
N VAL A 191 21.13 -3.07 -11.97
CA VAL A 191 22.30 -2.26 -11.57
C VAL A 191 23.52 -2.52 -12.48
N TYR A 192 23.70 -3.76 -12.95
CA TYR A 192 24.83 -4.11 -13.83
C TYR A 192 24.52 -3.94 -15.32
N ILE A 193 23.25 -4.09 -15.74
CA ILE A 193 22.84 -3.99 -17.14
C ILE A 193 22.71 -2.54 -17.60
N ILE A 194 22.14 -1.66 -16.76
CA ILE A 194 21.79 -0.28 -17.17
C ILE A 194 22.97 0.68 -17.05
N THR A 195 24.05 0.32 -16.36
CA THR A 195 25.18 1.24 -16.23
C THR A 195 25.96 1.30 -17.54
N PRO A 196 25.99 2.45 -18.27
CA PRO A 196 26.66 2.52 -19.54
C PRO A 196 28.14 2.19 -19.41
N SER A 197 28.60 1.18 -20.12
CA SER A 197 30.00 0.98 -20.43
C SER A 197 30.35 1.99 -21.52
N LYS A 198 31.45 2.72 -21.39
CA LYS A 198 31.84 3.79 -22.32
C LYS A 198 32.00 3.36 -23.78
N ASN A 199 31.92 2.07 -24.09
CA ASN A 199 32.27 1.49 -25.41
C ASN A 199 31.26 0.48 -25.98
N GLU A 200 30.07 0.27 -25.37
CA GLU A 200 29.10 -0.67 -25.88
C GLU A 200 27.76 0.00 -26.20
N GLU A 201 27.16 -0.39 -27.34
CA GLU A 201 25.80 -0.03 -27.71
C GLU A 201 24.84 -0.35 -26.56
N ASP A 202 24.06 0.63 -26.12
CA ASP A 202 23.29 0.58 -24.89
C ASP A 202 22.04 -0.30 -25.02
N TYR A 203 22.23 -1.63 -24.88
CA TYR A 203 21.14 -2.61 -24.85
C TYR A 203 20.40 -2.63 -23.50
N GLY A 204 20.86 -1.92 -22.49
CA GLY A 204 20.34 -2.00 -21.13
C GLY A 204 18.86 -1.71 -21.05
N PHE A 205 18.40 -0.63 -21.68
CA PHE A 205 16.98 -0.25 -21.70
C PHE A 205 16.11 -1.29 -22.41
N LEU A 206 16.60 -1.84 -23.53
CA LEU A 206 15.86 -2.86 -24.28
C LEU A 206 15.72 -4.15 -23.47
N ILE A 207 16.78 -4.63 -22.85
CA ILE A 207 16.75 -5.85 -22.02
C ILE A 207 15.78 -5.67 -20.85
N ALA A 208 15.85 -4.53 -20.17
CA ALA A 208 14.94 -4.24 -19.06
C ALA A 208 13.47 -4.18 -19.51
N ALA A 209 13.18 -3.55 -20.66
CA ALA A 209 11.84 -3.50 -21.22
C ALA A 209 11.32 -4.90 -21.62
N VAL A 210 12.17 -5.78 -22.15
CA VAL A 210 11.82 -7.19 -22.42
C VAL A 210 11.46 -7.93 -21.12
N ILE A 211 12.25 -7.75 -20.06
CA ILE A 211 11.98 -8.37 -18.76
C ILE A 211 10.63 -7.91 -18.21
N GLN A 212 10.30 -6.62 -18.34
CA GLN A 212 9.01 -6.07 -17.91
C GLN A 212 7.84 -6.74 -18.63
N VAL A 213 7.86 -6.74 -19.97
CA VAL A 213 6.78 -7.33 -20.77
C VAL A 213 6.62 -8.81 -20.46
N PHE A 214 7.74 -9.56 -20.35
CA PHE A 214 7.70 -10.97 -20.00
C PHE A 214 7.11 -11.21 -18.61
N ALA A 215 7.50 -10.42 -17.60
CA ALA A 215 6.99 -10.55 -16.24
C ALA A 215 5.47 -10.28 -16.19
N VAL A 216 4.97 -9.21 -16.85
CA VAL A 216 3.54 -8.88 -16.87
C VAL A 216 2.74 -9.91 -17.67
N ALA A 217 3.25 -10.38 -18.81
CA ALA A 217 2.58 -11.43 -19.58
C ALA A 217 2.47 -12.74 -18.79
N LEU A 218 3.54 -13.13 -18.08
CA LEU A 218 3.53 -14.28 -17.19
C LEU A 218 2.56 -14.07 -16.01
N ALA A 219 2.48 -12.86 -15.45
CA ALA A 219 1.52 -12.52 -14.40
C ALA A 219 0.07 -12.73 -14.87
N ILE A 220 -0.29 -12.30 -16.08
CA ILE A 220 -1.60 -12.57 -16.68
C ILE A 220 -1.86 -14.07 -16.79
N ALA A 221 -0.90 -14.82 -17.32
CA ALA A 221 -1.04 -16.27 -17.50
C ALA A 221 -1.29 -17.00 -16.16
N VAL A 222 -0.49 -16.68 -15.12
CA VAL A 222 -0.66 -17.23 -13.77
C VAL A 222 -1.98 -16.81 -13.14
N PHE A 223 -2.40 -15.56 -13.33
CA PHE A 223 -3.66 -15.05 -12.78
C PHE A 223 -4.87 -15.74 -13.39
N ILE A 224 -4.87 -15.96 -14.72
CA ILE A 224 -5.92 -16.70 -15.42
C ILE A 224 -5.92 -18.17 -14.98
N PHE A 225 -4.75 -18.81 -14.86
CA PHE A 225 -4.63 -20.18 -14.36
C PHE A 225 -5.25 -20.34 -12.97
N GLY A 226 -5.05 -19.37 -12.09
CA GLY A 226 -5.61 -19.35 -10.74
C GLY A 226 -7.14 -19.20 -10.68
N LYS A 227 -7.80 -18.71 -11.75
CA LYS A 227 -9.23 -18.35 -11.78
C LYS A 227 -10.16 -19.42 -11.22
N VAL A 228 -9.92 -20.69 -11.58
CA VAL A 228 -10.75 -21.84 -11.14
C VAL A 228 -10.64 -22.09 -9.63
N LYS A 229 -9.58 -21.61 -8.99
CA LYS A 229 -9.31 -21.81 -7.56
C LYS A 229 -9.71 -20.64 -6.70
N TYR A 230 -9.91 -19.45 -7.28
CA TYR A 230 -10.24 -18.25 -6.52
C TYR A 230 -11.67 -18.27 -5.98
N LYS A 231 -11.82 -17.76 -4.76
CA LYS A 231 -13.15 -17.40 -4.21
C LYS A 231 -13.53 -16.05 -4.79
N MET A 232 -14.56 -16.04 -5.64
CA MET A 232 -15.10 -14.82 -6.23
C MET A 232 -16.21 -14.28 -5.34
N LYS A 233 -16.16 -12.99 -5.01
CA LYS A 233 -17.26 -12.27 -4.36
C LYS A 233 -17.81 -11.22 -5.31
N HIS A 234 -19.12 -11.03 -5.28
CA HIS A 234 -19.75 -9.90 -5.98
C HIS A 234 -19.36 -8.56 -5.32
N PRO A 235 -19.30 -7.46 -6.07
CA PRO A 235 -19.07 -6.15 -5.51
C PRO A 235 -20.25 -5.70 -4.64
N GLU A 236 -20.02 -5.47 -3.36
CA GLU A 236 -21.06 -5.08 -2.39
C GLU A 236 -20.86 -3.63 -1.90
N GLY A 237 -19.83 -2.95 -2.34
CA GLY A 237 -19.42 -1.62 -1.86
C GLY A 237 -20.38 -0.49 -2.20
N LYS A 238 -21.31 -0.68 -3.15
CA LYS A 238 -22.23 0.38 -3.58
C LYS A 238 -23.07 0.95 -2.43
N THR A 239 -23.62 0.07 -1.60
CA THR A 239 -24.46 0.48 -0.45
C THR A 239 -23.62 1.25 0.58
N THR A 240 -22.44 0.72 0.94
CA THR A 240 -21.53 1.34 1.90
C THR A 240 -21.00 2.68 1.39
N LEU A 241 -20.69 2.79 0.09
CA LEU A 241 -20.26 4.05 -0.53
C LEU A 241 -21.37 5.10 -0.54
N LEU A 242 -22.62 4.69 -0.82
CA LEU A 242 -23.78 5.60 -0.74
C LEU A 242 -24.03 6.07 0.70
N GLN A 243 -23.87 5.20 1.70
CA GLN A 243 -23.94 5.58 3.11
C GLN A 243 -22.81 6.54 3.50
N LEU A 244 -21.60 6.31 3.02
CA LEU A 244 -20.48 7.23 3.21
C LEU A 244 -20.78 8.62 2.61
N ALA A 245 -21.29 8.66 1.38
CA ALA A 245 -21.67 9.91 0.72
C ALA A 245 -22.82 10.64 1.46
N ALA A 246 -23.80 9.89 1.97
CA ALA A 246 -24.87 10.44 2.80
C ALA A 246 -24.33 11.05 4.11
N GLY A 247 -23.41 10.37 4.79
CA GLY A 247 -22.77 10.87 6.01
C GLY A 247 -21.97 12.16 5.75
N ILE A 248 -21.24 12.24 4.63
CA ILE A 248 -20.55 13.47 4.22
C ILE A 248 -21.55 14.60 3.98
N LYS A 249 -22.63 14.34 3.23
CA LYS A 249 -23.66 15.33 2.93
C LYS A 249 -24.32 15.85 4.21
N GLU A 250 -24.70 14.99 5.13
CA GLU A 250 -25.30 15.39 6.41
C GLU A 250 -24.38 16.30 7.23
N ARG A 251 -23.10 15.91 7.36
CA ARG A 251 -22.11 16.73 8.08
C ARG A 251 -21.90 18.09 7.41
N PHE A 252 -21.83 18.12 6.10
CA PHE A 252 -21.70 19.37 5.34
C PHE A 252 -22.94 20.26 5.49
N CYS A 253 -24.15 19.71 5.38
CA CYS A 253 -25.39 20.46 5.60
C CYS A 253 -25.51 20.97 7.04
N CYS A 254 -25.12 20.18 8.03
CA CYS A 254 -25.09 20.65 9.43
C CYS A 254 -24.07 21.79 9.63
N ALA A 255 -22.91 21.71 8.99
CA ALA A 255 -21.87 22.73 9.08
C ALA A 255 -22.29 24.05 8.38
N VAL A 256 -22.97 23.97 7.24
CA VAL A 256 -23.40 25.15 6.45
C VAL A 256 -24.67 25.81 7.02
N ASN A 257 -25.63 25.02 7.50
CA ASN A 257 -26.96 25.53 7.88
C ASN A 257 -27.15 25.72 9.39
N TYR A 258 -26.15 25.47 10.22
CA TYR A 258 -26.27 25.51 11.70
C TYR A 258 -27.47 24.69 12.23
N VAL A 259 -27.93 23.67 11.49
CA VAL A 259 -29.07 22.82 11.88
C VAL A 259 -28.55 21.76 12.84
N THR A 260 -29.03 21.80 14.08
CA THR A 260 -28.68 20.78 15.07
C THR A 260 -29.27 19.43 14.67
N PRO A 261 -28.54 18.32 14.87
CA PRO A 261 -28.99 16.96 14.52
C PRO A 261 -30.29 16.52 15.22
N ARG A 262 -30.69 17.22 16.29
CA ARG A 262 -31.93 16.92 17.05
C ARG A 262 -33.23 17.17 16.29
N ASN A 263 -33.21 18.01 15.26
CA ASN A 263 -34.43 18.37 14.48
C ASN A 263 -34.62 17.55 13.22
N LEU A 264 -33.61 16.81 12.77
CA LEU A 264 -33.77 15.77 11.75
C LEU A 264 -34.05 14.47 12.50
N GLY A 265 -35.26 13.91 12.36
CA GLY A 265 -35.57 12.59 12.89
C GLY A 265 -34.49 11.60 12.47
N ILE A 266 -33.54 11.30 13.39
CA ILE A 266 -32.35 10.51 13.10
C ILE A 266 -32.82 9.09 12.78
N ASN A 267 -32.93 8.80 11.51
CA ASN A 267 -33.27 7.49 10.99
C ASN A 267 -32.08 6.53 11.22
N ARG A 268 -32.32 5.24 11.39
CA ARG A 268 -31.30 4.21 11.60
C ARG A 268 -30.18 4.27 10.54
N ASP A 269 -30.55 4.59 9.29
CA ASP A 269 -29.61 4.73 8.17
C ASP A 269 -28.64 5.89 8.34
N SER A 270 -29.06 7.00 8.96
CA SER A 270 -28.22 8.15 9.27
C SER A 270 -27.16 7.84 10.33
N LYS A 271 -27.49 7.03 11.33
CA LYS A 271 -26.51 6.59 12.35
C LYS A 271 -25.42 5.72 11.72
N VAL A 272 -25.80 4.76 10.86
CA VAL A 272 -24.84 3.88 10.14
C VAL A 272 -23.94 4.71 9.23
N ALA A 273 -24.50 5.65 8.48
CA ALA A 273 -23.75 6.57 7.63
C ALA A 273 -22.69 7.37 8.39
N THR A 274 -23.08 7.91 9.56
CA THR A 274 -22.18 8.66 10.45
C THR A 274 -21.05 7.78 11.00
N LEU A 275 -21.33 6.52 11.35
CA LEU A 275 -20.33 5.58 11.84
C LEU A 275 -19.32 5.20 10.77
N ILE A 276 -19.78 4.94 9.54
CA ILE A 276 -18.91 4.64 8.40
C ILE A 276 -18.01 5.84 8.11
N LEU A 277 -18.58 7.06 8.05
CA LEU A 277 -17.82 8.28 7.82
C LEU A 277 -16.75 8.50 8.90
N ARG A 278 -17.13 8.35 10.18
CA ARG A 278 -16.18 8.48 11.30
C ARG A 278 -15.03 7.48 11.14
N GLN A 279 -15.31 6.22 10.82
CA GLN A 279 -14.27 5.19 10.65
C GLN A 279 -13.32 5.53 9.49
N VAL A 280 -13.85 5.94 8.34
CA VAL A 280 -13.04 6.31 7.18
C VAL A 280 -12.16 7.53 7.49
N ILE A 281 -12.69 8.55 8.19
CA ILE A 281 -11.90 9.71 8.63
C ILE A 281 -10.77 9.28 9.59
N LEU A 282 -11.08 8.42 10.57
CA LEU A 282 -10.07 7.93 11.50
C LEU A 282 -8.96 7.18 10.75
N LEU A 283 -9.28 6.30 9.81
CA LEU A 283 -8.28 5.62 8.99
C LEU A 283 -7.47 6.60 8.13
N ALA A 284 -8.12 7.60 7.53
CA ALA A 284 -7.42 8.64 6.78
C ALA A 284 -6.42 9.42 7.64
N MET A 285 -6.82 9.78 8.87
CA MET A 285 -5.93 10.44 9.84
C MET A 285 -4.74 9.55 10.22
N LEU A 286 -4.96 8.25 10.44
CA LEU A 286 -3.88 7.31 10.74
C LEU A 286 -2.88 7.20 9.58
N PHE A 287 -3.39 7.01 8.35
CA PHE A 287 -2.54 6.89 7.17
C PHE A 287 -1.82 8.20 6.84
N SER A 288 -2.42 9.36 7.15
CA SER A 288 -1.72 10.64 6.98
C SER A 288 -0.50 10.80 7.89
N MET A 289 -0.47 10.14 9.06
CA MET A 289 0.70 10.16 9.95
C MET A 289 1.88 9.34 9.37
N LEU A 290 1.62 8.45 8.42
CA LEU A 290 2.66 7.65 7.76
C LEU A 290 3.29 8.37 6.56
N ILE A 291 2.69 9.46 6.07
CA ILE A 291 3.18 10.21 4.89
C ILE A 291 4.65 10.61 5.03
N THR A 292 5.07 11.00 6.23
CA THR A 292 6.47 11.41 6.48
C THR A 292 7.45 10.24 6.38
N TYR A 293 7.05 9.05 6.85
CA TYR A 293 7.82 7.82 6.69
C TYR A 293 7.94 7.45 5.20
N GLU A 294 6.84 7.51 4.46
CA GLU A 294 6.83 7.24 3.02
C GLU A 294 7.67 8.27 2.24
N GLY A 295 7.71 9.52 2.70
CA GLY A 295 8.60 10.54 2.17
C GLY A 295 10.08 10.14 2.30
N ILE A 296 10.48 9.55 3.42
CA ILE A 296 11.84 9.02 3.62
C ILE A 296 12.06 7.79 2.72
N TYR A 297 11.08 6.90 2.62
CA TYR A 297 11.14 5.73 1.74
C TYR A 297 11.49 6.11 0.29
N PHE A 298 10.81 7.12 -0.25
CA PHE A 298 11.09 7.59 -1.61
C PHE A 298 12.44 8.30 -1.76
N GLN A 299 13.06 8.80 -0.67
CA GLN A 299 14.43 9.34 -0.74
C GLN A 299 15.46 8.27 -1.10
N MET A 300 15.21 7.00 -0.80
CA MET A 300 16.09 5.91 -1.22
C MET A 300 16.30 5.86 -2.73
N GLN A 301 15.27 6.20 -3.48
CA GLN A 301 15.24 6.08 -4.94
C GLN A 301 15.83 7.34 -5.63
N ASN A 302 15.91 8.42 -4.90
CA ASN A 302 16.36 9.73 -5.41
C ASN A 302 17.66 10.17 -4.72
N THR A 303 17.53 10.80 -3.57
CA THR A 303 18.63 11.48 -2.90
C THR A 303 19.72 10.55 -2.37
N TYR A 304 19.36 9.33 -1.91
CA TYR A 304 20.37 8.37 -1.44
C TYR A 304 21.23 7.83 -2.59
N ILE A 305 20.66 7.69 -3.80
CA ILE A 305 21.42 7.31 -4.99
C ILE A 305 22.36 8.45 -5.40
N ASP A 306 21.91 9.69 -5.39
CA ASP A 306 22.77 10.84 -5.67
C ASP A 306 23.88 11.03 -4.63
N GLN A 307 23.60 10.76 -3.37
CA GLN A 307 24.60 10.73 -2.31
C GLN A 307 25.65 9.64 -2.58
N SER A 308 25.22 8.44 -3.03
CA SER A 308 26.14 7.32 -3.30
C SER A 308 27.16 7.62 -4.40
N LYS A 309 26.83 8.46 -5.38
CA LYS A 309 27.74 8.90 -6.45
C LYS A 309 28.91 9.75 -5.93
N LYS A 310 28.75 10.37 -4.76
CA LYS A 310 29.75 11.24 -4.11
C LYS A 310 30.65 10.50 -3.13
N LEU A 311 30.34 9.24 -2.80
CA LEU A 311 31.06 8.41 -1.86
C LEU A 311 32.19 7.62 -2.53
N GLN A 312 33.19 7.23 -1.72
CA GLN A 312 34.28 6.38 -2.21
C GLN A 312 33.79 4.92 -2.34
N ALA A 313 33.77 4.43 -3.56
CA ALA A 313 33.49 3.04 -3.90
C ALA A 313 34.69 2.41 -4.62
N SER A 314 34.85 1.07 -4.51
CA SER A 314 35.71 0.34 -5.42
C SER A 314 35.12 0.36 -6.85
N SER A 315 35.96 0.17 -7.87
CA SER A 315 35.53 0.16 -9.27
C SER A 315 34.44 -0.88 -9.60
N GLU A 316 34.29 -1.89 -8.77
CA GLU A 316 33.32 -2.97 -8.93
C GLU A 316 31.95 -2.68 -8.30
N ILE A 317 31.90 -1.75 -7.32
CA ILE A 317 30.67 -1.41 -6.60
C ILE A 317 30.00 -0.22 -7.27
N LYS A 318 28.85 -0.48 -7.89
CA LYS A 318 28.02 0.56 -8.48
C LYS A 318 27.18 1.26 -7.42
N PRO A 319 27.02 2.60 -7.52
CA PRO A 319 26.26 3.39 -6.52
C PRO A 319 24.87 2.81 -6.21
N GLY A 320 24.10 2.42 -7.22
CA GLY A 320 22.77 1.84 -7.05
C GLY A 320 22.72 0.51 -6.30
N LEU A 321 23.86 -0.19 -6.10
CA LEU A 321 23.89 -1.49 -5.45
C LEU A 321 23.49 -1.41 -3.97
N MET A 322 23.73 -0.28 -3.31
CA MET A 322 23.38 -0.10 -1.90
C MET A 322 21.88 -0.26 -1.61
N TYR A 323 21.04 -0.04 -2.61
CA TYR A 323 19.60 -0.20 -2.47
C TYR A 323 19.16 -1.63 -2.13
N ILE A 324 19.96 -2.65 -2.45
CA ILE A 324 19.62 -4.06 -2.15
C ILE A 324 19.46 -4.33 -0.64
N PHE A 325 20.06 -3.50 0.22
CA PHE A 325 19.96 -3.68 1.67
C PHE A 325 18.58 -3.42 2.23
N ASN A 326 17.74 -2.66 1.50
CA ASN A 326 16.33 -2.49 1.87
C ASN A 326 15.54 -3.80 1.67
N PRO A 327 15.37 -4.37 0.47
CA PRO A 327 14.63 -5.62 0.31
C PRO A 327 15.26 -6.79 1.08
N LEU A 328 16.58 -6.86 1.24
CA LEU A 328 17.23 -7.88 2.06
C LEU A 328 16.80 -7.80 3.52
N ALA A 329 16.71 -6.59 4.08
CA ALA A 329 16.26 -6.40 5.46
C ALA A 329 14.82 -6.90 5.65
N VAL A 330 13.94 -6.68 4.67
CA VAL A 330 12.55 -7.17 4.70
C VAL A 330 12.50 -8.70 4.56
N LEU A 331 13.24 -9.25 3.59
CA LEU A 331 13.25 -10.70 3.32
C LEU A 331 13.77 -11.51 4.51
N ILE A 332 14.69 -10.96 5.29
CA ILE A 332 15.23 -11.57 6.53
C ILE A 332 14.30 -11.23 7.71
N GLY A 333 13.82 -10.00 7.81
CA GLY A 333 13.07 -9.49 8.95
C GLY A 333 11.70 -10.16 9.14
N ILE A 334 10.94 -10.37 8.06
CA ILE A 334 9.60 -11.01 8.16
C ILE A 334 9.69 -12.45 8.69
N PRO A 335 10.53 -13.36 8.17
CA PRO A 335 10.70 -14.69 8.74
C PRO A 335 11.21 -14.65 10.18
N LEU A 336 12.19 -13.81 10.48
CA LEU A 336 12.78 -13.69 11.82
C LEU A 336 11.72 -13.29 12.86
N LEU A 337 10.94 -12.23 12.60
CA LEU A 337 9.89 -11.79 13.51
C LEU A 337 8.73 -12.79 13.60
N SER A 338 8.49 -13.58 12.54
CA SER A 338 7.51 -14.66 12.58
C SER A 338 7.99 -15.81 13.48
N CYS A 339 9.27 -16.18 13.44
CA CYS A 339 9.85 -17.18 14.34
C CYS A 339 9.84 -16.72 15.82
N LEU A 340 9.99 -15.41 16.06
CA LEU A 340 9.94 -14.83 17.41
C LEU A 340 8.49 -14.62 17.92
N ASN A 341 7.47 -15.08 17.20
CA ASN A 341 6.04 -14.89 17.51
C ASN A 341 5.68 -13.42 17.79
N PHE A 342 6.37 -12.48 17.15
CA PHE A 342 6.11 -11.05 17.33
C PHE A 342 4.73 -10.64 16.80
N TYR A 343 4.22 -11.38 15.83
CA TYR A 343 2.91 -11.17 15.22
C TYR A 343 1.85 -12.00 15.97
N ASP A 344 1.32 -11.44 17.06
CA ASP A 344 0.20 -12.04 17.78
C ASP A 344 -1.14 -11.62 17.13
N SER A 345 -1.87 -12.60 16.60
CA SER A 345 -3.16 -12.35 15.93
C SER A 345 -4.29 -12.06 16.93
N ALA A 346 -4.18 -12.50 18.18
CA ALA A 346 -5.17 -12.22 19.21
C ALA A 346 -5.10 -10.74 19.67
N ASN A 347 -3.88 -10.19 19.71
CA ASN A 347 -3.63 -8.79 20.08
C ASN A 347 -2.63 -8.15 19.09
N PRO A 348 -3.08 -7.66 17.94
CA PRO A 348 -2.20 -7.30 16.81
C PRO A 348 -1.29 -6.10 17.05
N ARG A 349 -1.45 -5.35 18.15
CA ARG A 349 -0.58 -4.24 18.58
C ARG A 349 -0.19 -3.30 17.43
N TYR A 350 -1.13 -2.96 16.54
CA TYR A 350 -0.87 -2.19 15.31
C TYR A 350 -0.09 -0.91 15.56
N PHE A 351 -0.53 -0.09 16.53
CA PHE A 351 0.08 1.20 16.80
C PHE A 351 1.52 1.09 17.34
N ILE A 352 1.82 0.06 18.12
CA ILE A 352 3.18 -0.21 18.58
C ILE A 352 4.04 -0.60 17.38
N ARG A 353 3.54 -1.46 16.49
CA ARG A 353 4.25 -1.85 15.27
C ARG A 353 4.50 -0.64 14.36
N LEU A 354 3.48 0.19 14.10
CA LEU A 354 3.65 1.42 13.33
C LEU A 354 4.67 2.36 13.96
N SER A 355 4.63 2.55 15.29
CA SER A 355 5.59 3.41 16.00
C SER A 355 7.04 2.88 15.89
N ILE A 356 7.24 1.56 15.98
CA ILE A 356 8.55 0.93 15.79
C ILE A 356 9.04 1.17 14.35
N GLY A 357 8.19 0.93 13.34
CA GLY A 357 8.55 1.12 11.95
C GLY A 357 8.91 2.57 11.63
N VAL A 358 8.11 3.52 12.09
CA VAL A 358 8.39 4.97 11.94
C VAL A 358 9.69 5.36 12.64
N THR A 359 10.03 4.75 13.81
CA THR A 359 11.30 4.98 14.49
C THR A 359 12.50 4.54 13.64
N PHE A 360 12.41 3.42 12.94
CA PHE A 360 13.45 3.01 12.00
C PHE A 360 13.54 3.96 10.79
N GLY A 361 12.43 4.55 10.33
CA GLY A 361 12.47 5.63 9.35
C GLY A 361 13.25 6.85 9.84
N VAL A 362 13.03 7.25 11.10
CA VAL A 362 13.81 8.33 11.73
C VAL A 362 15.31 8.01 11.76
N PHE A 363 15.69 6.79 12.11
CA PHE A 363 17.10 6.38 12.10
C PHE A 363 17.68 6.38 10.68
N SER A 364 16.91 5.99 9.67
CA SER A 364 17.35 6.07 8.28
C SER A 364 17.65 7.50 7.85
N ALA A 365 16.71 8.41 8.06
CA ALA A 365 16.87 9.82 7.68
C ALA A 365 18.03 10.47 8.45
N LEU A 366 18.18 10.16 9.74
CA LEU A 366 19.30 10.64 10.56
C LEU A 366 20.65 10.16 10.01
N MET A 367 20.76 8.86 9.67
CA MET A 367 21.98 8.31 9.08
C MET A 367 22.30 8.94 7.73
N ALA A 368 21.29 9.17 6.87
CA ALA A 368 21.46 9.85 5.61
C ALA A 368 21.98 11.29 5.80
N GLY A 369 21.46 12.01 6.79
CA GLY A 369 21.93 13.34 7.15
C GLY A 369 23.38 13.35 7.64
N LEU A 370 23.76 12.39 8.49
CA LEU A 370 25.14 12.25 9.00
C LEU A 370 26.12 11.89 7.87
N VAL A 371 25.75 10.99 6.97
CA VAL A 371 26.55 10.64 5.80
C VAL A 371 26.71 11.86 4.88
N GLN A 372 25.62 12.60 4.65
CA GLN A 372 25.66 13.82 3.83
C GLN A 372 26.57 14.89 4.45
N TYR A 373 26.48 15.10 5.75
CA TYR A 373 27.35 16.03 6.47
C TYR A 373 28.83 15.65 6.33
N SER A 374 29.15 14.35 6.31
CA SER A 374 30.53 13.88 6.12
C SER A 374 31.08 14.07 4.70
N ILE A 375 30.21 14.28 3.72
CA ILE A 375 30.58 14.52 2.31
C ILE A 375 30.72 16.01 2.01
N ASN A 376 29.98 16.85 2.72
CA ASN A 376 29.98 18.28 2.47
C ASN A 376 31.35 18.90 2.82
N PRO A 377 31.95 19.72 1.93
CA PRO A 377 33.18 20.42 2.26
C PRO A 377 32.92 21.40 3.41
N GLY A 378 33.80 21.39 4.43
CA GLY A 378 33.73 22.32 5.55
C GLY A 378 33.80 23.79 5.10
N PRO A 379 33.48 24.76 5.99
CA PRO A 379 33.41 26.18 5.67
C PRO A 379 34.72 26.79 5.14
N GLU A 380 35.86 26.14 5.31
CA GLU A 380 37.17 26.60 4.86
C GLU A 380 37.61 26.03 3.49
N GLY A 381 36.72 25.28 2.78
CA GLY A 381 37.10 24.71 1.48
C GLY A 381 38.22 23.66 1.55
N ASN A 382 38.69 23.32 2.72
CA ASN A 382 39.66 22.26 2.92
C ASN A 382 38.94 20.92 2.65
N GLN A 383 39.11 20.40 1.44
CA GLN A 383 38.84 19.00 1.14
C GLN A 383 39.77 18.20 2.07
N THR A 384 39.23 17.78 3.22
CA THR A 384 39.88 16.70 3.96
C THR A 384 39.86 15.50 3.02
N ASP A 385 41.04 14.96 2.69
CA ASP A 385 41.22 13.79 1.81
C ASP A 385 40.51 12.50 2.32
N LYS A 386 39.75 12.59 3.38
CA LYS A 386 38.92 11.50 3.93
C LYS A 386 37.65 11.33 3.13
N LYS A 387 37.75 10.58 2.04
CA LYS A 387 36.57 10.14 1.29
C LYS A 387 35.80 9.13 2.12
N THR A 388 34.56 9.46 2.50
CA THR A 388 33.64 8.55 3.21
C THR A 388 33.33 7.35 2.32
N SER A 389 33.45 6.14 2.89
CA SER A 389 33.16 4.89 2.17
C SER A 389 31.68 4.75 1.84
N ILE A 390 31.35 4.18 0.69
CA ILE A 390 29.97 3.89 0.25
C ILE A 390 29.25 2.95 1.25
N TRP A 391 29.96 2.11 1.98
CA TRP A 391 29.38 1.23 2.99
C TRP A 391 28.75 1.97 4.17
N ALA A 392 29.07 3.26 4.37
CA ALA A 392 28.41 4.10 5.35
C ALA A 392 26.90 4.28 5.08
N GLN A 393 26.45 4.02 3.84
CA GLN A 393 25.04 4.09 3.47
C GLN A 393 24.22 2.85 3.85
N VAL A 394 24.86 1.71 4.11
CA VAL A 394 24.15 0.45 4.41
C VAL A 394 23.12 0.60 5.53
N PRO A 395 23.42 1.25 6.66
CA PRO A 395 22.44 1.42 7.73
C PRO A 395 21.19 2.19 7.30
N GLN A 396 21.32 3.25 6.48
CA GLN A 396 20.16 4.05 6.07
C GLN A 396 19.18 3.24 5.20
N PHE A 397 19.67 2.37 4.31
CA PHE A 397 18.81 1.48 3.52
C PHE A 397 18.23 0.34 4.37
N ALA A 398 19.05 -0.29 5.21
CA ALA A 398 18.60 -1.39 6.07
C ALA A 398 17.53 -0.93 7.09
N PHE A 399 17.68 0.26 7.67
CA PHE A 399 16.68 0.79 8.61
C PHE A 399 15.32 1.02 7.96
N ILE A 400 15.28 1.50 6.70
CA ILE A 400 14.00 1.58 5.98
C ILE A 400 13.38 0.20 5.79
N GLY A 401 14.15 -0.80 5.36
CA GLY A 401 13.65 -2.16 5.19
C GLY A 401 13.12 -2.75 6.50
N ILE A 402 13.83 -2.54 7.63
CA ILE A 402 13.31 -2.94 8.95
C ILE A 402 12.01 -2.18 9.26
N GLY A 403 11.97 -0.88 8.99
CA GLY A 403 10.77 -0.05 9.16
C GLY A 403 9.58 -0.59 8.37
N GLU A 404 9.80 -0.97 7.12
CA GLU A 404 8.80 -1.52 6.19
C GLU A 404 8.15 -2.81 6.71
N VAL A 405 8.95 -3.71 7.33
CA VAL A 405 8.42 -4.92 7.99
C VAL A 405 7.35 -4.59 9.03
N PHE A 406 7.45 -3.46 9.70
CA PHE A 406 6.51 -3.04 10.72
C PHE A 406 5.40 -2.15 10.17
N THR A 407 5.71 -1.16 9.32
CA THR A 407 4.74 -0.19 8.80
C THR A 407 3.83 -0.77 7.74
N GLU A 408 4.38 -1.40 6.70
CA GLU A 408 3.57 -1.90 5.58
C GLU A 408 2.69 -3.08 5.99
N VAL A 409 3.25 -4.08 6.68
CA VAL A 409 2.46 -5.23 7.13
C VAL A 409 1.31 -4.78 8.03
N ALA A 410 1.57 -3.87 9.00
CA ALA A 410 0.52 -3.34 9.87
C ALA A 410 -0.46 -2.44 9.09
N GLY A 411 0.02 -1.63 8.16
CA GLY A 411 -0.80 -0.75 7.33
C GLY A 411 -1.82 -1.54 6.50
N TYR A 412 -1.38 -2.58 5.79
CA TYR A 412 -2.29 -3.46 5.03
C TYR A 412 -3.24 -4.26 5.93
N GLU A 413 -2.76 -4.73 7.10
CA GLU A 413 -3.62 -5.40 8.07
C GLU A 413 -4.74 -4.48 8.56
N ILE A 414 -4.42 -3.23 8.94
CA ILE A 414 -5.40 -2.23 9.37
C ILE A 414 -6.35 -1.88 8.22
N ALA A 415 -5.81 -1.61 7.03
CA ALA A 415 -6.61 -1.25 5.86
C ALA A 415 -7.66 -2.31 5.53
N TYR A 416 -7.35 -3.59 5.72
CA TYR A 416 -8.33 -4.66 5.52
C TYR A 416 -9.22 -4.90 6.72
N ALA A 417 -8.66 -5.01 7.93
CA ALA A 417 -9.38 -5.44 9.13
C ALA A 417 -10.35 -4.39 9.68
N GLU A 418 -9.97 -3.12 9.59
CA GLU A 418 -10.73 -1.98 10.14
C GLU A 418 -11.57 -1.27 9.07
N SER A 419 -11.53 -1.75 7.82
CA SER A 419 -12.36 -1.24 6.74
C SER A 419 -13.84 -1.55 6.98
N PRO A 420 -14.75 -0.60 6.73
CA PRO A 420 -16.18 -0.93 6.58
C PRO A 420 -16.39 -1.98 5.49
N PRO A 421 -17.33 -2.91 5.69
CA PRO A 421 -17.57 -4.01 4.74
C PRO A 421 -17.88 -3.51 3.32
N GLY A 422 -17.26 -4.13 2.34
CA GLY A 422 -17.49 -3.87 0.93
C GLY A 422 -16.66 -2.74 0.32
N ILE A 423 -15.90 -1.95 1.13
CA ILE A 423 -15.03 -0.87 0.63
C ILE A 423 -13.55 -1.09 1.01
N GLU A 424 -13.15 -2.34 1.16
CA GLU A 424 -11.79 -2.68 1.55
C GLU A 424 -10.76 -2.26 0.49
N GLY A 425 -11.12 -2.27 -0.80
CA GLY A 425 -10.27 -1.76 -1.89
C GLY A 425 -10.09 -0.25 -1.81
N ILE A 426 -11.15 0.50 -1.49
CA ILE A 426 -11.08 1.96 -1.29
C ILE A 426 -10.18 2.30 -0.11
N VAL A 427 -10.30 1.58 1.02
CA VAL A 427 -9.46 1.82 2.20
C VAL A 427 -8.01 1.41 1.94
N THR A 428 -7.76 0.33 1.20
CA THR A 428 -6.42 -0.05 0.74
C THR A 428 -5.83 1.03 -0.18
N ALA A 429 -6.63 1.62 -1.05
CA ALA A 429 -6.22 2.75 -1.87
C ALA A 429 -5.87 3.98 -1.03
N MET A 430 -6.60 4.26 0.05
CA MET A 430 -6.26 5.34 0.99
C MET A 430 -4.90 5.10 1.66
N PHE A 431 -4.59 3.86 2.05
CA PHE A 431 -3.26 3.52 2.55
C PHE A 431 -2.20 3.72 1.46
N SER A 432 -2.44 3.24 0.23
CA SER A 432 -1.53 3.48 -0.90
C SER A 432 -1.34 4.98 -1.21
N SER A 433 -2.34 5.81 -0.92
CA SER A 433 -2.23 7.27 -1.11
C SER A 433 -1.21 7.93 -0.17
N SER A 434 -0.88 7.33 0.98
CA SER A 434 0.21 7.83 1.84
C SER A 434 1.57 7.74 1.17
N PHE A 435 1.80 6.71 0.36
CA PHE A 435 3.01 6.56 -0.46
C PHE A 435 3.13 7.69 -1.50
N GLY A 436 2.05 7.92 -2.28
CA GLY A 436 2.04 8.99 -3.28
C GLY A 436 2.18 10.39 -2.68
N ALA A 437 1.54 10.64 -1.54
CA ALA A 437 1.68 11.91 -0.83
C ALA A 437 3.09 12.08 -0.25
N GLY A 438 3.71 11.01 0.25
CA GLY A 438 5.09 11.01 0.74
C GLY A 438 6.08 11.31 -0.37
N SER A 439 5.93 10.69 -1.54
CA SER A 439 6.75 10.96 -2.73
C SER A 439 6.64 12.41 -3.18
N LEU A 440 5.41 12.95 -3.29
CA LEU A 440 5.18 14.35 -3.66
C LEU A 440 5.86 15.33 -2.70
N ILE A 441 5.65 15.17 -1.39
CA ILE A 441 6.26 16.04 -0.37
C ILE A 441 7.78 15.90 -0.42
N GLY A 442 8.29 14.68 -0.52
CA GLY A 442 9.72 14.42 -0.61
C GLY A 442 10.37 15.10 -1.81
N SER A 443 9.74 15.04 -2.97
CA SER A 443 10.25 15.66 -4.20
C SER A 443 10.17 17.19 -4.17
N VAL A 444 9.07 17.76 -3.65
CA VAL A 444 8.95 19.22 -3.48
C VAL A 444 10.02 19.75 -2.51
N LEU A 445 10.26 19.04 -1.42
CA LEU A 445 11.33 19.42 -0.48
C LEU A 445 12.71 19.27 -1.14
N TYR A 446 12.96 18.19 -1.88
CA TYR A 446 14.20 17.99 -2.61
C TYR A 446 14.48 19.15 -3.59
N TYR A 447 13.49 19.56 -4.37
CA TYR A 447 13.63 20.68 -5.30
C TYR A 447 14.04 21.98 -4.60
N ASN A 448 13.50 22.25 -3.41
CA ASN A 448 13.84 23.45 -2.63
C ASN A 448 15.23 23.39 -1.95
N PHE A 449 15.67 22.17 -1.57
CA PHE A 449 16.96 21.94 -0.88
C PHE A 449 18.05 21.34 -1.80
N SER A 450 17.86 21.32 -3.13
CA SER A 450 18.79 20.71 -4.09
C SER A 450 20.13 21.45 -4.25
N LYS A 451 20.28 22.62 -3.61
CA LYS A 451 21.56 23.35 -3.60
C LYS A 451 22.65 22.53 -2.88
N PRO A 452 23.93 22.60 -3.33
CA PRO A 452 24.98 21.69 -2.88
C PRO A 452 25.21 21.62 -1.37
N TYR A 453 24.86 22.65 -0.61
CA TYR A 453 25.09 22.74 0.84
C TYR A 453 23.83 22.59 1.70
N ASP A 454 22.65 22.49 1.07
CA ASP A 454 21.37 22.50 1.79
C ASP A 454 20.72 21.12 1.89
N ILE A 455 21.18 20.13 1.13
CA ILE A 455 20.55 18.81 1.06
C ILE A 455 20.60 18.03 2.39
N GLU A 456 21.55 18.31 3.27
CA GLU A 456 21.61 17.72 4.62
C GLU A 456 20.42 18.15 5.47
N TRP A 457 19.95 19.41 5.29
CA TRP A 457 18.80 19.94 6.00
C TRP A 457 17.51 19.21 5.62
N LEU A 458 17.40 18.75 4.38
CA LEU A 458 16.30 17.89 3.95
C LEU A 458 16.18 16.65 4.84
N TYR A 459 17.29 15.95 5.08
CA TYR A 459 17.31 14.75 5.90
C TYR A 459 17.01 15.04 7.37
N PHE A 460 17.54 16.13 7.92
CA PHE A 460 17.25 16.53 9.30
C PHE A 460 15.79 16.98 9.49
N ILE A 461 15.22 17.67 8.50
CA ILE A 461 13.78 18.01 8.51
C ILE A 461 12.93 16.74 8.54
N PHE A 462 13.21 15.78 7.64
CA PHE A 462 12.52 14.49 7.67
C PHE A 462 12.69 13.77 9.01
N THR A 463 13.90 13.77 9.57
CA THR A 463 14.17 13.17 10.89
C THR A 463 13.27 13.78 11.97
N ILE A 464 13.22 15.11 12.06
CA ILE A 464 12.45 15.83 13.10
C ILE A 464 10.95 15.62 12.89
N VAL A 465 10.44 15.84 11.66
CA VAL A 465 9.01 15.77 11.38
C VAL A 465 8.49 14.34 11.57
N THR A 466 9.25 13.34 11.14
CA THR A 466 8.87 11.93 11.32
C THR A 466 8.97 11.51 12.79
N ALA A 467 9.94 12.02 13.57
CA ALA A 467 10.02 11.76 15.00
C ALA A 467 8.80 12.30 15.76
N ILE A 468 8.23 13.43 15.33
CA ILE A 468 7.00 13.98 15.91
C ILE A 468 5.79 13.06 15.66
N MET A 469 5.77 12.28 14.57
CA MET A 469 4.67 11.36 14.29
C MET A 469 4.61 10.20 15.28
N ILE A 470 5.73 9.79 15.91
CA ILE A 470 5.76 8.68 16.87
C ILE A 470 4.85 8.94 18.08
N PRO A 471 5.02 10.04 18.87
CA PRO A 471 4.11 10.33 19.96
C PRO A 471 2.68 10.59 19.48
N LEU A 472 2.47 11.15 18.29
CA LEU A 472 1.13 11.35 17.72
C LEU A 472 0.43 10.02 17.46
N ILE A 473 1.10 9.01 16.90
CA ILE A 473 0.55 7.66 16.72
C ILE A 473 0.21 7.01 18.07
N ILE A 474 1.07 7.19 19.09
CA ILE A 474 0.84 6.65 20.44
C ILE A 474 -0.37 7.34 21.09
N ILE A 475 -0.47 8.67 21.01
CA ILE A 475 -1.61 9.43 21.51
C ILE A 475 -2.89 9.00 20.76
N TYR A 476 -2.82 8.91 19.43
CA TYR A 476 -3.94 8.48 18.61
C TYR A 476 -4.45 7.09 19.00
N SER A 477 -3.56 6.18 19.40
CA SER A 477 -3.93 4.83 19.85
C SER A 477 -4.85 4.81 21.08
N ARG A 478 -4.81 5.87 21.90
CA ARG A 478 -5.67 6.01 23.10
C ARG A 478 -7.12 6.35 22.71
N PHE A 479 -7.30 7.04 21.58
CA PHE A 479 -8.63 7.47 21.11
C PHE A 479 -9.23 6.47 20.11
N TYR A 480 -8.42 5.63 19.47
CA TYR A 480 -8.87 4.67 18.47
C TYR A 480 -9.22 3.32 19.10
N LYS A 481 -10.50 2.96 19.09
CA LYS A 481 -10.98 1.65 19.57
C LYS A 481 -10.86 0.61 18.45
N LEU A 482 -9.79 -0.21 18.49
CA LEU A 482 -9.55 -1.30 17.53
C LEU A 482 -10.58 -2.42 17.60
N GLY A 483 -10.78 -3.10 16.48
CA GLY A 483 -11.50 -4.37 16.41
C GLY A 483 -13.02 -4.26 16.33
N LYS A 484 -13.59 -3.07 16.19
CA LYS A 484 -15.02 -2.87 16.14
C LYS A 484 -15.64 -3.49 14.87
N TYR A 485 -15.10 -3.16 13.71
CA TYR A 485 -15.52 -3.76 12.44
C TYR A 485 -15.06 -5.19 12.27
N ARG A 486 -13.95 -5.59 12.87
CA ARG A 486 -13.50 -6.97 12.94
C ARG A 486 -14.52 -7.85 13.66
N LYS A 487 -15.05 -7.42 14.81
CA LYS A 487 -16.13 -8.13 15.53
C LYS A 487 -17.39 -8.22 14.68
N TYR A 488 -17.79 -7.13 14.02
CA TYR A 488 -18.95 -7.11 13.13
C TYR A 488 -18.78 -8.09 11.95
N ARG A 489 -17.63 -8.09 11.29
CA ARG A 489 -17.31 -9.03 10.21
C ARG A 489 -17.37 -10.49 10.67
N MET A 490 -16.85 -10.78 11.86
CA MET A 490 -16.92 -12.11 12.45
C MET A 490 -18.36 -12.54 12.74
N SER A 491 -19.20 -11.67 13.29
CA SER A 491 -20.61 -11.99 13.56
C SER A 491 -21.42 -12.19 12.28
N THR A 492 -21.14 -11.44 11.22
CA THR A 492 -21.82 -11.60 9.92
C THR A 492 -21.44 -12.93 9.24
N LEU A 493 -20.18 -13.34 9.34
CA LEU A 493 -19.73 -14.65 8.82
C LEU A 493 -20.37 -15.82 9.59
N GLN A 494 -20.54 -15.69 10.91
CA GLN A 494 -21.22 -16.71 11.75
C GLN A 494 -22.74 -16.74 11.52
N GLY A 495 -23.37 -15.57 11.34
CA GLY A 495 -24.80 -15.47 11.02
C GLY A 495 -25.16 -16.06 9.65
N GLY A 496 -24.29 -15.88 8.64
CA GLY A 496 -24.48 -16.46 7.31
C GLY A 496 -24.40 -18.00 7.27
N THR A 497 -23.61 -18.62 8.14
CA THR A 497 -23.55 -20.08 8.28
C THR A 497 -24.79 -20.65 8.96
N ASN A 498 -25.38 -19.94 9.91
CA ASN A 498 -26.62 -20.39 10.58
C ASN A 498 -27.87 -20.24 9.70
N SER A 499 -27.95 -19.20 8.85
CA SER A 499 -29.06 -19.07 7.88
C SER A 499 -29.01 -20.12 6.77
N GLY A 500 -27.83 -20.57 6.35
CA GLY A 500 -27.66 -21.67 5.40
C GLY A 500 -28.10 -23.04 5.99
N LEU A 501 -27.92 -23.28 7.28
CA LEU A 501 -28.38 -24.49 7.97
C LEU A 501 -29.89 -24.48 8.21
N MET A 502 -30.50 -23.34 8.48
CA MET A 502 -31.97 -23.25 8.61
C MET A 502 -32.71 -23.47 7.30
N HIS A 503 -32.16 -23.03 6.15
CA HIS A 503 -32.77 -23.29 4.85
C HIS A 503 -32.69 -24.74 4.38
N SER A 504 -31.77 -25.55 4.89
CA SER A 504 -31.70 -26.99 4.57
C SER A 504 -32.59 -27.85 5.48
N GLN A 505 -33.02 -27.34 6.64
CA GLN A 505 -33.93 -28.06 7.55
C GLN A 505 -35.41 -27.72 7.35
N SER A 506 -35.76 -26.66 6.63
CA SER A 506 -37.15 -26.26 6.39
C SER A 506 -37.87 -27.02 5.27
N GLN A 507 -37.22 -28.00 4.60
CA GLN A 507 -37.88 -28.81 3.57
C GLN A 507 -38.40 -30.19 4.07
N THR A 508 -38.27 -30.51 5.37
CA THR A 508 -38.77 -31.80 5.90
C THR A 508 -39.48 -31.65 7.24
N SER A 509 -40.52 -30.84 7.36
CA SER A 509 -41.64 -31.08 8.29
C SER A 509 -42.68 -29.96 8.21
N PHE A 510 -43.65 -30.14 7.37
CA PHE A 510 -45.00 -29.60 7.61
C PHE A 510 -45.69 -30.55 8.60
N ASN A 511 -45.88 -30.10 9.84
CA ASN A 511 -47.09 -30.22 10.65
C ASN A 511 -46.82 -29.97 12.13
N ASN A 512 -47.71 -29.15 12.68
CA ASN A 512 -48.12 -28.96 14.09
C ASN A 512 -47.50 -27.78 14.86
N THR A 513 -48.31 -26.72 14.87
CA THR A 513 -48.91 -25.98 16.01
C THR A 513 -47.99 -25.34 17.05
N ASP A 514 -48.17 -24.02 17.12
CA ASP A 514 -48.18 -23.14 18.30
C ASP A 514 -46.98 -23.22 19.24
N ASP A 515 -46.05 -22.31 19.04
CA ASP A 515 -45.55 -21.35 20.00
C ASP A 515 -44.43 -20.55 19.29
N VAL A 516 -44.80 -19.31 18.90
CA VAL A 516 -43.89 -18.35 18.29
C VAL A 516 -43.38 -17.47 19.42
N ASP A 517 -42.25 -17.79 19.97
CA ASP A 517 -41.42 -16.78 20.61
C ASP A 517 -40.37 -16.25 19.62
N GLU A 518 -40.54 -15.02 19.35
CA GLU A 518 -39.95 -14.11 18.40
C GLU A 518 -38.44 -13.93 18.68
N PHE A 519 -37.57 -14.76 18.09
CA PHE A 519 -36.15 -14.48 18.01
C PHE A 519 -35.86 -13.67 16.72
N SER A 520 -36.05 -12.37 16.82
CA SER A 520 -35.65 -11.44 15.76
C SER A 520 -34.11 -11.30 15.73
N PRO A 521 -33.47 -11.26 14.53
CA PRO A 521 -32.02 -11.03 14.39
C PRO A 521 -31.55 -9.64 14.81
N LEU A 522 -32.38 -8.88 15.55
CA LEU A 522 -32.26 -7.46 15.82
C LEU A 522 -31.62 -7.11 17.17
N ASP A 523 -31.44 -8.08 18.08
CA ASP A 523 -30.96 -7.76 19.44
C ASP A 523 -29.43 -7.61 19.57
N THR A 524 -28.67 -8.04 18.61
CA THR A 524 -27.21 -7.78 18.61
C THR A 524 -26.86 -6.33 18.26
N SER A 525 -27.79 -5.54 17.71
CA SER A 525 -27.58 -4.12 17.42
C SER A 525 -27.72 -3.21 18.65
N ASN A 526 -28.47 -3.62 19.66
CA ASN A 526 -28.67 -2.80 20.87
C ASN A 526 -27.44 -2.78 21.78
N HIS A 527 -26.65 -3.86 21.83
CA HIS A 527 -25.40 -3.88 22.60
C HIS A 527 -24.27 -3.05 21.98
N ILE A 528 -24.29 -2.88 20.63
CA ILE A 528 -23.31 -2.05 19.93
C ILE A 528 -23.64 -0.56 20.10
N ASP A 529 -24.95 -0.22 20.19
CA ASP A 529 -25.40 1.17 20.31
C ASP A 529 -25.15 1.77 21.71
N GLN A 530 -25.18 0.97 22.78
CA GLN A 530 -24.99 1.49 24.15
C GLN A 530 -23.54 1.87 24.46
N ASP A 531 -22.57 1.09 23.99
CA ASP A 531 -21.14 1.41 24.20
C ASP A 531 -20.66 2.58 23.33
N PHE A 532 -21.43 2.94 22.27
CA PHE A 532 -21.07 4.02 21.36
C PHE A 532 -21.55 5.39 21.83
N PHE A 533 -22.62 5.44 22.63
CA PHE A 533 -23.27 6.68 23.07
C PHE A 533 -22.97 7.07 24.52
N SER A 534 -22.19 6.26 25.26
CA SER A 534 -21.78 6.58 26.62
C SER A 534 -20.68 7.62 26.72
N ASP A 535 -20.01 7.96 25.60
CA ASP A 535 -19.03 9.03 25.58
C ASP A 535 -19.74 10.37 25.30
N SER A 536 -19.78 11.23 26.30
CA SER A 536 -20.43 12.54 26.42
C SER A 536 -19.88 13.65 25.49
N GLU A 537 -19.20 13.34 24.39
CA GLU A 537 -18.58 14.34 23.51
C GLU A 537 -19.43 14.77 22.29
N ILE A 538 -20.75 14.48 22.26
CA ILE A 538 -21.63 15.02 21.21
C ILE A 538 -22.14 16.43 21.54
N ASP A 539 -21.76 16.98 22.68
CA ASP A 539 -22.32 18.28 23.18
C ASP A 539 -21.52 19.54 22.79
N THR A 540 -20.62 19.50 21.83
CA THR A 540 -19.85 20.70 21.45
C THR A 540 -20.40 21.48 20.25
N CYS A 541 -21.69 21.49 20.02
CA CYS A 541 -22.36 22.46 19.14
C CYS A 541 -23.40 23.26 19.92
N ALA A 542 -23.04 23.81 21.08
CA ALA A 542 -23.81 24.86 21.75
C ALA A 542 -23.13 26.21 21.54
N PRO A 543 -23.84 27.25 21.10
CA PRO A 543 -23.27 28.58 21.01
C PRO A 543 -23.10 29.14 22.43
N THR A 544 -21.87 29.47 22.81
CA THR A 544 -21.64 30.40 23.94
C THR A 544 -22.26 31.73 23.58
N ARG A 545 -23.15 32.19 24.45
CA ARG A 545 -23.63 33.57 24.49
C ARG A 545 -22.50 34.51 24.93
#